data_a081016597d554cd540afb16142cd848
#
_entry.id   a081016597d554cd540afb16142cd848
#
_cell.length_a   1.000
_cell.length_b   1.000
_cell.length_c   1.000
_cell.angle_alpha   90.00
_cell.angle_beta   90.00
_cell.angle_gamma   90.00
#
_symmetry.space_group_name_H-M   'P 1'
#
loop_
_entity.id
_entity.type
_entity.pdbx_description
1 polymer ?
#
loop_
_entity_poly.entity_id
_entity_poly.type
_entity_poly.pdbx_seq_one_letter_code
_entity_poly.pdbx_strand_id
1 'polypeptide(L)'
;MKEFDLLDPSHIIFASICVAIIVFLPRLFVGKSDSSKNILILLIIGLMLINHGMDFYKEGYLNNDWKLGLPLHLCDFSSASIILYLITKKRAFFLFAFFAGFSGAGMAILTPDSTYAFPDIHYIRHMIGHAMILLGVTYAMIIDGHRPYLKDVHRVLFVLSILLIVIYGINYLLGPPANYWYVAEKPPGLNVTSLMRDEPYHMICLLYTSPSPRD
;
A
#
# COMPACT_ATOMS: atom_id res chain seq x y z
N MET A 1 11.20 22.27 8.39
CA MET A 1 11.40 20.84 8.04
C MET A 1 12.07 20.79 6.67
N LYS A 2 12.89 19.79 6.39
CA LYS A 2 13.55 19.63 5.09
C LYS A 2 12.52 19.08 4.09
N GLU A 3 12.44 19.69 2.90
CA GLU A 3 11.61 19.15 1.82
C GLU A 3 12.10 17.75 1.40
N PHE A 4 11.20 16.92 0.94
CA PHE A 4 11.52 15.57 0.50
C PHE A 4 12.32 15.61 -0.80
N ASP A 5 13.43 14.85 -0.83
CA ASP A 5 14.22 14.57 -2.02
C ASP A 5 14.42 13.05 -2.12
N LEU A 6 14.14 12.48 -3.27
CA LEU A 6 14.24 11.05 -3.54
C LEU A 6 15.66 10.50 -3.30
N LEU A 7 16.68 11.28 -3.58
CA LEU A 7 18.08 10.89 -3.40
C LEU A 7 18.64 11.27 -2.02
N ASP A 8 17.79 11.75 -1.11
CA ASP A 8 18.22 12.07 0.24
C ASP A 8 18.74 10.81 0.94
N PRO A 9 19.96 10.84 1.50
CA PRO A 9 20.50 9.70 2.26
C PRO A 9 19.58 9.19 3.36
N SER A 10 18.82 10.07 4.01
CA SER A 10 17.87 9.66 5.05
C SER A 10 16.72 8.81 4.49
N HIS A 11 16.22 9.13 3.28
CA HIS A 11 15.22 8.31 2.60
C HIS A 11 15.80 6.96 2.19
N ILE A 12 16.98 6.94 1.57
CA ILE A 12 17.63 5.70 1.14
C ILE A 12 17.86 4.76 2.33
N ILE A 13 18.35 5.28 3.45
CA ILE A 13 18.57 4.50 4.67
C ILE A 13 17.23 3.96 5.21
N PHE A 14 16.21 4.81 5.33
CA PHE A 14 14.91 4.41 5.87
C PHE A 14 14.24 3.36 4.99
N ALA A 15 14.21 3.56 3.68
CA ALA A 15 13.69 2.60 2.71
C ALA A 15 14.44 1.27 2.77
N SER A 16 15.78 1.30 2.89
CA SER A 16 16.61 0.10 3.02
C SER A 16 16.28 -0.66 4.31
N ILE A 17 16.06 0.03 5.42
CA ILE A 17 15.62 -0.59 6.68
C ILE A 17 14.25 -1.24 6.51
N CYS A 18 13.27 -0.56 5.88
CA CYS A 18 11.96 -1.12 5.60
C CYS A 18 12.09 -2.40 4.75
N VAL A 19 12.86 -2.37 3.67
CA VAL A 19 13.09 -3.54 2.81
C VAL A 19 13.77 -4.67 3.60
N ALA A 20 14.75 -4.37 4.43
CA ALA A 20 15.40 -5.37 5.26
C ALA A 20 14.41 -6.04 6.23
N ILE A 21 13.55 -5.27 6.88
CA ILE A 21 12.50 -5.80 7.77
C ILE A 21 11.52 -6.68 6.97
N ILE A 22 11.03 -6.22 5.82
CA ILE A 22 10.11 -6.95 4.95
C ILE A 22 10.70 -8.31 4.54
N VAL A 23 11.98 -8.33 4.20
CA VAL A 23 12.65 -9.53 3.67
C VAL A 23 13.09 -10.47 4.77
N PHE A 24 13.69 -9.97 5.84
CA PHE A 24 14.36 -10.80 6.83
C PHE A 24 13.50 -11.15 8.05
N LEU A 25 12.62 -10.25 8.49
CA LEU A 25 11.83 -10.50 9.70
C LEU A 25 10.96 -11.77 9.60
N PRO A 26 10.20 -12.04 8.52
CA PRO A 26 9.44 -13.29 8.44
C PRO A 26 10.33 -14.54 8.49
N ARG A 27 11.55 -14.48 7.93
CA ARG A 27 12.49 -15.61 7.95
C ARG A 27 12.91 -16.01 9.36
N LEU A 28 12.99 -15.05 10.28
CA LEU A 28 13.33 -15.32 11.70
C LEU A 28 12.23 -16.10 12.42
N PHE A 29 11.02 -16.13 11.85
CA PHE A 29 9.86 -16.84 12.41
C PHE A 29 9.60 -18.20 11.74
N VAL A 30 10.38 -18.57 10.72
CA VAL A 30 10.32 -19.91 10.14
C VAL A 30 10.73 -20.94 11.23
N GLY A 31 9.90 -21.96 11.39
CA GLY A 31 10.13 -23.00 12.42
C GLY A 31 9.81 -22.58 13.87
N LYS A 32 9.40 -21.33 14.12
CA LYS A 32 8.97 -20.90 15.46
C LYS A 32 7.56 -21.42 15.77
N SER A 33 7.23 -21.43 17.07
CA SER A 33 5.92 -21.85 17.57
C SER A 33 4.79 -20.98 16.99
N ASP A 34 3.58 -21.54 16.93
CA ASP A 34 2.42 -20.79 16.45
C ASP A 34 2.09 -19.59 17.34
N SER A 35 2.38 -19.67 18.64
CA SER A 35 2.27 -18.53 19.56
C SER A 35 3.17 -17.36 19.11
N SER A 36 4.44 -17.64 18.78
CA SER A 36 5.36 -16.60 18.29
C SER A 36 4.91 -15.99 16.97
N LYS A 37 4.43 -16.82 16.03
CA LYS A 37 3.87 -16.36 14.74
C LYS A 37 2.63 -15.50 14.93
N ASN A 38 1.73 -15.88 15.87
CA ASN A 38 0.54 -15.11 16.20
C ASN A 38 0.89 -13.74 16.81
N ILE A 39 1.95 -13.65 17.62
CA ILE A 39 2.43 -12.35 18.13
C ILE A 39 2.84 -11.45 16.96
N LEU A 40 3.59 -11.97 15.98
CA LEU A 40 3.98 -11.20 14.80
C LEU A 40 2.77 -10.75 14.00
N ILE A 41 1.78 -11.64 13.79
CA ILE A 41 0.51 -11.30 13.12
C ILE A 41 -0.20 -10.16 13.85
N LEU A 42 -0.35 -10.26 15.18
CA LEU A 42 -1.01 -9.23 15.98
C LEU A 42 -0.27 -7.89 15.92
N LEU A 43 1.07 -7.91 15.91
CA LEU A 43 1.87 -6.69 15.76
C LEU A 43 1.64 -6.04 14.39
N ILE A 44 1.65 -6.82 13.30
CA ILE A 44 1.40 -6.32 11.94
C ILE A 44 0.00 -5.70 11.88
N ILE A 45 -1.02 -6.42 12.31
CA ILE A 45 -2.42 -5.94 12.30
C ILE A 45 -2.56 -4.69 13.17
N GLY A 46 -2.02 -4.70 14.39
CA GLY A 46 -2.11 -3.58 15.32
C GLY A 46 -1.49 -2.30 14.76
N LEU A 47 -0.28 -2.40 14.19
CA LEU A 47 0.39 -1.26 13.58
C LEU A 47 -0.38 -0.71 12.36
N MET A 48 -0.97 -1.59 11.53
CA MET A 48 -1.79 -1.17 10.41
C MET A 48 -3.06 -0.44 10.87
N LEU A 49 -3.75 -0.97 11.86
CA LEU A 49 -4.96 -0.33 12.40
C LEU A 49 -4.66 1.01 13.06
N ILE A 50 -3.55 1.11 13.79
CA ILE A 50 -3.09 2.39 14.39
C ILE A 50 -2.80 3.40 13.28
N ASN A 51 -2.11 2.97 12.21
CA ASN A 51 -1.79 3.86 11.10
C ASN A 51 -3.05 4.40 10.42
N HIS A 52 -4.02 3.53 10.09
CA HIS A 52 -5.31 3.96 9.53
C HIS A 52 -6.11 4.89 10.47
N GLY A 53 -6.11 4.58 11.78
CA GLY A 53 -6.75 5.43 12.77
C GLY A 53 -6.13 6.83 12.84
N MET A 54 -4.81 6.91 12.71
CA MET A 54 -4.10 8.19 12.68
C MET A 54 -4.38 8.98 11.40
N ASP A 55 -4.52 8.33 10.24
CA ASP A 55 -4.90 9.00 8.99
C ASP A 55 -6.31 9.58 9.08
N PHE A 56 -7.26 8.79 9.54
CA PHE A 56 -8.64 9.25 9.75
C PHE A 56 -8.71 10.42 10.75
N TYR A 57 -7.96 10.33 11.86
CA TYR A 57 -7.89 11.39 12.86
C TYR A 57 -7.32 12.68 12.28
N LYS A 58 -6.22 12.58 11.51
CA LYS A 58 -5.56 13.74 10.90
C LYS A 58 -6.49 14.43 9.89
N GLU A 59 -6.96 13.70 8.90
CA GLU A 59 -7.71 14.29 7.78
C GLU A 59 -9.14 14.66 8.22
N GLY A 60 -9.82 13.75 8.94
CA GLY A 60 -11.21 13.98 9.35
C GLY A 60 -11.38 14.97 10.49
N TYR A 61 -10.48 14.96 11.48
CA TYR A 61 -10.62 15.78 12.67
C TYR A 61 -9.73 17.02 12.66
N LEU A 62 -8.41 16.87 12.40
CA LEU A 62 -7.49 18.01 12.44
C LEU A 62 -7.62 18.92 11.21
N ASN A 63 -7.71 18.34 10.01
CA ASN A 63 -7.85 19.09 8.77
C ASN A 63 -9.31 19.45 8.44
N ASN A 64 -10.26 18.92 9.22
CA ASN A 64 -11.71 19.09 9.04
C ASN A 64 -12.19 18.78 7.62
N ASP A 65 -11.54 17.84 6.94
CA ASP A 65 -11.90 17.36 5.63
C ASP A 65 -12.04 15.84 5.63
N TRP A 66 -13.19 15.36 6.10
CA TRP A 66 -13.50 13.94 6.19
C TRP A 66 -13.44 13.23 4.84
N LYS A 67 -13.60 13.97 3.71
CA LYS A 67 -13.53 13.41 2.36
C LYS A 67 -12.14 12.92 1.99
N LEU A 68 -11.10 13.42 2.62
CA LEU A 68 -9.71 12.97 2.43
C LEU A 68 -9.32 11.83 3.38
N GLY A 69 -10.04 11.70 4.50
CA GLY A 69 -9.75 10.71 5.55
C GLY A 69 -10.39 9.33 5.33
N LEU A 70 -11.21 9.13 4.30
CA LEU A 70 -11.83 7.83 4.06
C LEU A 70 -10.79 6.81 3.60
N PRO A 71 -10.84 5.55 4.07
CA PRO A 71 -9.89 4.51 3.70
C PRO A 71 -10.24 3.92 2.31
N LEU A 72 -10.09 4.71 1.26
CA LEU A 72 -10.50 4.37 -0.11
C LEU A 72 -9.33 4.34 -1.10
N HIS A 73 -8.09 4.60 -0.67
CA HIS A 73 -6.92 4.43 -1.53
C HIS A 73 -6.62 2.95 -1.77
N LEU A 74 -5.90 2.64 -2.84
CA LEU A 74 -5.51 1.27 -3.18
C LEU A 74 -4.72 0.59 -2.05
N CYS A 75 -3.92 1.37 -1.33
CA CYS A 75 -3.17 0.90 -0.17
C CYS A 75 -4.09 0.47 0.98
N ASP A 76 -5.25 1.14 1.17
CA ASP A 76 -6.22 0.79 2.19
C ASP A 76 -6.89 -0.55 1.88
N PHE A 77 -7.26 -0.78 0.61
CA PHE A 77 -7.77 -2.08 0.17
C PHE A 77 -6.72 -3.18 0.29
N SER A 78 -5.46 -2.88 -0.01
CA SER A 78 -4.35 -3.83 0.15
C SER A 78 -4.13 -4.16 1.63
N SER A 79 -4.16 -3.14 2.49
CA SER A 79 -4.07 -3.28 3.94
C SER A 79 -5.23 -4.10 4.52
N ALA A 80 -6.47 -3.76 4.17
CA ALA A 80 -7.65 -4.53 4.58
C ALA A 80 -7.55 -5.99 4.11
N SER A 81 -7.11 -6.21 2.86
CA SER A 81 -6.96 -7.55 2.31
C SER A 81 -5.90 -8.36 3.05
N ILE A 82 -4.74 -7.78 3.36
CA ILE A 82 -3.71 -8.54 4.09
C ILE A 82 -4.13 -8.80 5.55
N ILE A 83 -4.82 -7.87 6.21
CA ILE A 83 -5.40 -8.09 7.53
C ILE A 83 -6.40 -9.26 7.48
N LEU A 84 -7.33 -9.25 6.52
CA LEU A 84 -8.29 -10.33 6.34
C LEU A 84 -7.61 -11.66 6.02
N TYR A 85 -6.52 -11.65 5.25
CA TYR A 85 -5.72 -12.83 5.01
C TYR A 85 -5.09 -13.36 6.30
N LEU A 86 -4.44 -12.51 7.08
CA LEU A 86 -3.77 -12.92 8.32
C LEU A 86 -4.73 -13.55 9.32
N ILE A 87 -5.99 -13.09 9.34
CA ILE A 87 -7.05 -13.63 10.21
C ILE A 87 -7.67 -14.92 9.62
N THR A 88 -8.03 -14.90 8.32
CA THR A 88 -8.86 -15.96 7.72
C THR A 88 -8.08 -17.01 6.95
N LYS A 89 -6.82 -16.72 6.62
CA LYS A 89 -5.92 -17.51 5.77
C LYS A 89 -6.49 -17.80 4.36
N LYS A 90 -7.51 -17.05 3.92
CA LYS A 90 -8.11 -17.21 2.59
C LYS A 90 -7.20 -16.65 1.50
N ARG A 91 -6.78 -17.50 0.58
CA ARG A 91 -5.83 -17.19 -0.50
C ARG A 91 -6.25 -15.99 -1.37
N ALA A 92 -7.55 -15.77 -1.56
CA ALA A 92 -8.04 -14.65 -2.37
C ALA A 92 -7.57 -13.28 -1.83
N PHE A 93 -7.59 -13.10 -0.51
CA PHE A 93 -7.10 -11.88 0.14
C PHE A 93 -5.58 -11.72 0.00
N PHE A 94 -4.82 -12.82 0.12
CA PHE A 94 -3.38 -12.79 -0.14
C PHE A 94 -3.09 -12.34 -1.58
N LEU A 95 -3.80 -12.88 -2.57
CA LEU A 95 -3.57 -12.53 -3.98
C LEU A 95 -3.84 -11.06 -4.25
N PHE A 96 -4.95 -10.53 -3.73
CA PHE A 96 -5.24 -9.11 -3.88
C PHE A 96 -4.14 -8.26 -3.24
N ALA A 97 -3.80 -8.53 -1.96
CA ALA A 97 -2.74 -7.82 -1.25
C ALA A 97 -1.37 -7.95 -1.93
N PHE A 98 -1.07 -9.11 -2.53
CA PHE A 98 0.17 -9.32 -3.28
C PHE A 98 0.23 -8.38 -4.49
N PHE A 99 -0.71 -8.47 -5.41
CA PHE A 99 -0.65 -7.70 -6.65
C PHE A 99 -0.85 -6.19 -6.43
N ALA A 100 -1.87 -5.79 -5.67
CA ALA A 100 -2.12 -4.39 -5.36
C ALA A 100 -1.08 -3.80 -4.39
N GLY A 101 -0.63 -4.59 -3.40
CA GLY A 101 0.37 -4.15 -2.42
C GLY A 101 1.76 -3.95 -3.04
N PHE A 102 2.25 -4.87 -3.87
CA PHE A 102 3.56 -4.67 -4.50
C PHE A 102 3.55 -3.50 -5.48
N SER A 103 2.48 -3.29 -6.23
CA SER A 103 2.37 -2.14 -7.14
C SER A 103 2.22 -0.83 -6.35
N GLY A 104 1.31 -0.76 -5.39
CA GLY A 104 1.03 0.46 -4.63
C GLY A 104 2.05 0.70 -3.51
N ALA A 105 2.11 -0.20 -2.52
CA ALA A 105 2.98 -0.01 -1.36
C ALA A 105 4.48 -0.12 -1.69
N GLY A 106 4.85 -0.94 -2.68
CA GLY A 106 6.23 -1.00 -3.16
C GLY A 106 6.68 0.33 -3.77
N MET A 107 5.83 0.91 -4.61
CA MET A 107 6.10 2.23 -5.19
C MET A 107 6.14 3.33 -4.13
N ALA A 108 5.21 3.29 -3.15
CA ALA A 108 5.16 4.26 -2.07
C ALA A 108 6.40 4.23 -1.16
N ILE A 109 7.07 3.09 -1.01
CA ILE A 109 8.35 3.01 -0.30
C ILE A 109 9.50 3.56 -1.13
N LEU A 110 9.49 3.34 -2.44
CA LEU A 110 10.55 3.80 -3.35
C LEU A 110 10.41 5.29 -3.68
N THR A 111 9.19 5.76 -3.87
CA THR A 111 8.85 7.14 -4.26
C THR A 111 7.67 7.63 -3.42
N PRO A 112 7.89 7.93 -2.12
CA PRO A 112 6.83 8.33 -1.22
C PRO A 112 6.22 9.67 -1.64
N ASP A 113 4.89 9.74 -1.58
CA ASP A 113 4.15 11.00 -1.70
C ASP A 113 4.22 11.74 -0.37
N SER A 114 5.28 12.50 -0.16
CA SER A 114 5.53 13.24 1.07
C SER A 114 6.16 14.60 0.77
N THR A 115 5.63 15.63 1.39
CA THR A 115 6.18 17.00 1.26
C THR A 115 7.50 17.15 2.00
N TYR A 116 7.66 16.47 3.14
CA TYR A 116 8.84 16.59 4.00
C TYR A 116 9.53 15.24 4.19
N ALA A 117 10.86 15.32 4.33
CA ALA A 117 11.72 14.17 4.58
C ALA A 117 11.74 13.78 6.07
N PHE A 118 12.40 12.65 6.37
CA PHE A 118 12.71 12.27 7.76
C PHE A 118 13.39 13.45 8.52
N PRO A 119 13.00 13.73 9.78
CA PRO A 119 12.14 12.94 10.68
C PRO A 119 10.66 13.36 10.72
N ASP A 120 10.09 13.84 9.65
CA ASP A 120 8.68 14.21 9.61
C ASP A 120 7.78 13.02 9.95
N ILE A 121 6.77 13.25 10.81
CA ILE A 121 5.89 12.17 11.30
C ILE A 121 5.00 11.58 10.19
N HIS A 122 4.62 12.40 9.19
CA HIS A 122 3.80 11.92 8.07
C HIS A 122 4.62 11.03 7.17
N TYR A 123 5.88 11.42 6.90
CA TYR A 123 6.83 10.57 6.18
C TYR A 123 7.03 9.23 6.89
N ILE A 124 7.32 9.24 8.20
CA ILE A 124 7.55 8.01 8.97
C ILE A 124 6.32 7.09 8.93
N ARG A 125 5.14 7.64 9.14
CA ARG A 125 3.88 6.89 9.10
C ARG A 125 3.61 6.31 7.72
N HIS A 126 3.79 7.10 6.67
CA HIS A 126 3.65 6.67 5.29
C HIS A 126 4.54 5.46 5.00
N MET A 127 5.82 5.56 5.32
CA MET A 127 6.79 4.48 5.11
C MET A 127 6.45 3.22 5.92
N ILE A 128 6.12 3.35 7.20
CA ILE A 128 5.77 2.21 8.06
C ILE A 128 4.47 1.56 7.59
N GLY A 129 3.43 2.33 7.29
CA GLY A 129 2.15 1.80 6.82
C GLY A 129 2.30 0.92 5.58
N HIS A 130 3.05 1.41 4.59
CA HIS A 130 3.30 0.65 3.36
C HIS A 130 4.24 -0.55 3.59
N ALA A 131 5.24 -0.41 4.46
CA ALA A 131 6.11 -1.53 4.83
C ALA A 131 5.33 -2.66 5.52
N MET A 132 4.32 -2.36 6.34
CA MET A 132 3.50 -3.36 7.02
C MET A 132 2.64 -4.17 6.01
N ILE A 133 2.12 -3.56 4.94
CA ILE A 133 1.43 -4.28 3.86
C ILE A 133 2.35 -5.33 3.25
N LEU A 134 3.55 -4.93 2.84
CA LEU A 134 4.51 -5.84 2.21
C LEU A 134 5.06 -6.87 3.21
N LEU A 135 5.21 -6.51 4.48
CA LEU A 135 5.59 -7.46 5.54
C LEU A 135 4.53 -8.55 5.71
N GLY A 136 3.25 -8.21 5.71
CA GLY A 136 2.17 -9.18 5.76
C GLY A 136 2.16 -10.10 4.54
N VAL A 137 2.40 -9.55 3.35
CA VAL A 137 2.51 -10.34 2.11
C VAL A 137 3.71 -11.29 2.16
N THR A 138 4.88 -10.83 2.57
CA THR A 138 6.08 -11.69 2.68
C THR A 138 5.94 -12.72 3.79
N TYR A 139 5.22 -12.40 4.89
CA TYR A 139 4.81 -13.37 5.90
C TYR A 139 4.01 -14.53 5.25
N ALA A 140 2.98 -14.20 4.48
CA ALA A 140 2.16 -15.19 3.78
C ALA A 140 2.98 -16.07 2.82
N MET A 141 3.97 -15.48 2.14
CA MET A 141 4.82 -16.20 1.20
C MET A 141 5.85 -17.11 1.91
N ILE A 142 6.45 -16.62 2.99
CA ILE A 142 7.60 -17.29 3.62
C ILE A 142 7.13 -18.30 4.67
N ILE A 143 6.14 -17.95 5.49
CA ILE A 143 5.68 -18.77 6.61
C ILE A 143 4.54 -19.69 6.19
N ASP A 144 3.54 -19.14 5.48
CA ASP A 144 2.37 -19.92 5.06
C ASP A 144 2.55 -20.59 3.67
N GLY A 145 3.68 -20.33 2.98
CA GLY A 145 4.06 -20.99 1.71
C GLY A 145 3.24 -20.56 0.50
N HIS A 146 2.45 -19.49 0.59
CA HIS A 146 1.65 -19.01 -0.54
C HIS A 146 2.53 -18.50 -1.69
N ARG A 147 2.07 -18.76 -2.92
CA ARG A 147 2.69 -18.27 -4.15
C ARG A 147 1.62 -17.70 -5.08
N PRO A 148 1.86 -16.53 -5.70
CA PRO A 148 1.04 -16.04 -6.80
C PRO A 148 1.40 -16.82 -8.06
N TYR A 149 0.43 -17.02 -8.94
CA TYR A 149 0.59 -17.64 -10.25
C TYR A 149 0.06 -16.71 -11.35
N LEU A 150 0.54 -16.85 -12.58
CA LEU A 150 0.07 -16.08 -13.74
C LEU A 150 -1.45 -16.08 -13.90
N LYS A 151 -2.07 -17.25 -13.71
CA LYS A 151 -3.54 -17.40 -13.77
C LYS A 151 -4.30 -16.59 -12.73
N ASP A 152 -3.63 -16.14 -11.67
CA ASP A 152 -4.26 -15.34 -10.62
C ASP A 152 -4.36 -13.86 -11.03
N VAL A 153 -3.49 -13.40 -11.94
CA VAL A 153 -3.44 -12.01 -12.43
C VAL A 153 -4.80 -11.58 -12.98
N HIS A 154 -5.39 -12.39 -13.86
CA HIS A 154 -6.68 -12.04 -14.48
C HIS A 154 -7.80 -11.84 -13.47
N ARG A 155 -7.83 -12.65 -12.40
CA ARG A 155 -8.83 -12.52 -11.34
C ARG A 155 -8.65 -11.22 -10.56
N VAL A 156 -7.41 -10.89 -10.22
CA VAL A 156 -7.12 -9.66 -9.48
C VAL A 156 -7.37 -8.43 -10.35
N LEU A 157 -6.93 -8.44 -11.62
CA LEU A 157 -7.22 -7.36 -12.56
C LEU A 157 -8.72 -7.14 -12.75
N PHE A 158 -9.51 -8.21 -12.83
CA PHE A 158 -10.97 -8.10 -12.91
C PHE A 158 -11.55 -7.40 -11.66
N VAL A 159 -11.11 -7.80 -10.46
CA VAL A 159 -11.55 -7.15 -9.21
C VAL A 159 -11.09 -5.69 -9.16
N LEU A 160 -9.84 -5.40 -9.53
CA LEU A 160 -9.31 -4.03 -9.57
C LEU A 160 -10.09 -3.15 -10.57
N SER A 161 -10.49 -3.71 -11.73
CA SER A 161 -11.29 -2.97 -12.71
C SER A 161 -12.68 -2.62 -12.17
N ILE A 162 -13.33 -3.54 -11.46
CA ILE A 162 -14.60 -3.25 -10.80
C ILE A 162 -14.42 -2.17 -9.72
N LEU A 163 -13.41 -2.33 -8.86
CA LEU A 163 -13.13 -1.35 -7.81
C LEU A 163 -12.80 0.03 -8.39
N LEU A 164 -12.07 0.10 -9.51
CA LEU A 164 -11.78 1.37 -10.20
C LEU A 164 -13.06 2.09 -10.62
N ILE A 165 -14.03 1.36 -11.20
CA ILE A 165 -15.34 1.95 -11.58
C ILE A 165 -16.09 2.45 -10.35
N VAL A 166 -16.06 1.68 -9.26
CA VAL A 166 -16.70 2.06 -7.99
C VAL A 166 -16.04 3.31 -7.41
N ILE A 167 -14.70 3.35 -7.36
CA ILE A 167 -13.94 4.49 -6.83
C ILE A 167 -14.15 5.73 -7.71
N TYR A 168 -14.20 5.58 -9.04
CA TYR A 168 -14.56 6.69 -9.93
C TYR A 168 -15.92 7.28 -9.57
N GLY A 169 -16.94 6.42 -9.38
CA GLY A 169 -18.27 6.85 -8.94
C GLY A 169 -18.24 7.52 -7.56
N ILE A 170 -17.48 7.00 -6.61
CA ILE A 170 -17.34 7.59 -5.28
C ILE A 170 -16.68 8.97 -5.36
N ASN A 171 -15.58 9.13 -6.10
CA ASN A 171 -14.95 10.44 -6.29
C ASN A 171 -15.90 11.45 -6.92
N TYR A 172 -16.70 11.03 -7.92
CA TYR A 172 -17.70 11.88 -8.54
C TYR A 172 -18.78 12.34 -7.53
N LEU A 173 -19.26 11.44 -6.68
CA LEU A 173 -20.27 11.76 -5.67
C LEU A 173 -19.73 12.64 -4.54
N LEU A 174 -18.49 12.41 -4.11
CA LEU A 174 -17.86 13.21 -3.06
C LEU A 174 -17.47 14.61 -3.55
N GLY A 175 -17.11 14.72 -4.83
CA GLY A 175 -16.58 15.95 -5.42
C GLY A 175 -15.22 16.36 -4.81
N PRO A 176 -14.60 17.43 -5.32
CA PRO A 176 -13.32 17.91 -4.80
C PRO A 176 -13.37 18.16 -3.29
N PRO A 177 -12.25 17.92 -2.56
CA PRO A 177 -10.93 17.51 -3.04
C PRO A 177 -10.71 15.99 -3.17
N ALA A 178 -11.77 15.15 -3.09
CA ALA A 178 -11.63 13.70 -3.17
C ALA A 178 -11.03 13.26 -4.52
N ASN A 179 -9.91 12.58 -4.47
CA ASN A 179 -9.21 12.04 -5.64
C ASN A 179 -8.58 10.67 -5.32
N TYR A 180 -9.42 9.75 -4.85
CA TYR A 180 -8.98 8.40 -4.53
C TYR A 180 -8.49 7.67 -5.78
N TRP A 181 -7.40 6.90 -5.64
CA TRP A 181 -6.68 6.20 -6.71
C TRP A 181 -6.13 7.14 -7.79
N TYR A 182 -6.11 8.45 -7.54
CA TYR A 182 -5.65 9.46 -8.50
C TYR A 182 -6.34 9.34 -9.86
N VAL A 183 -7.64 8.99 -9.86
CA VAL A 183 -8.40 8.78 -11.11
C VAL A 183 -8.81 10.08 -11.79
N ALA A 184 -8.93 11.18 -11.05
CA ALA A 184 -9.25 12.50 -11.61
C ALA A 184 -7.99 13.25 -12.02
N GLU A 185 -7.00 13.32 -11.11
CA GLU A 185 -5.76 14.07 -11.30
C GLU A 185 -4.56 13.23 -10.82
N LYS A 186 -3.42 13.37 -11.48
CA LYS A 186 -2.17 12.73 -11.05
C LYS A 186 -1.72 13.29 -9.69
N PRO A 187 -1.05 12.47 -8.84
CA PRO A 187 -0.46 12.99 -7.62
C PRO A 187 0.62 14.02 -7.94
N PRO A 188 0.75 15.10 -7.14
CA PRO A 188 1.76 16.12 -7.34
C PRO A 188 3.17 15.57 -7.12
N GLY A 189 4.16 16.22 -7.74
CA GLY A 189 5.58 15.90 -7.56
C GLY A 189 6.17 14.92 -8.58
N LEU A 190 7.47 14.67 -8.46
CA LEU A 190 8.21 13.71 -9.28
C LEU A 190 7.96 12.28 -8.76
N ASN A 191 7.07 11.58 -9.42
CA ASN A 191 6.74 10.18 -9.13
C ASN A 191 6.54 9.41 -10.45
N VAL A 192 6.32 8.10 -10.38
CA VAL A 192 6.15 7.26 -11.58
C VAL A 192 4.97 7.69 -12.44
N THR A 193 3.95 8.33 -11.87
CA THR A 193 2.79 8.81 -12.63
C THR A 193 3.15 9.98 -13.55
N SER A 194 4.24 10.72 -13.27
CA SER A 194 4.72 11.77 -14.14
C SER A 194 5.21 11.25 -15.52
N LEU A 195 5.56 9.96 -15.60
CA LEU A 195 5.95 9.27 -16.82
C LEU A 195 4.75 8.72 -17.60
N MET A 196 3.55 8.76 -17.03
CA MET A 196 2.33 8.28 -17.66
C MET A 196 1.73 9.38 -18.56
N ARG A 197 0.88 8.95 -19.52
CA ARG A 197 0.11 9.89 -20.36
C ARG A 197 -0.75 10.82 -19.52
N ASP A 198 -1.10 11.97 -20.11
CA ASP A 198 -1.98 12.93 -19.47
C ASP A 198 -3.39 12.35 -19.23
N GLU A 199 -4.11 13.02 -18.37
CA GLU A 199 -5.47 12.69 -17.99
C GLU A 199 -6.40 12.65 -19.21
N PRO A 200 -7.33 11.72 -19.28
CA PRO A 200 -7.64 10.62 -18.36
C PRO A 200 -6.86 9.31 -18.64
N TYR A 201 -5.92 9.30 -19.59
CA TYR A 201 -5.25 8.09 -20.08
C TYR A 201 -4.26 7.50 -19.06
N HIS A 202 -3.82 8.27 -18.06
CA HIS A 202 -2.98 7.77 -16.96
C HIS A 202 -3.65 6.63 -16.19
N MET A 203 -4.99 6.58 -16.09
CA MET A 203 -5.74 5.50 -15.44
C MET A 203 -5.48 4.15 -16.10
N ILE A 204 -5.36 4.12 -17.43
CA ILE A 204 -5.05 2.89 -18.17
C ILE A 204 -3.64 2.42 -17.81
N CYS A 205 -2.69 3.35 -17.72
CA CYS A 205 -1.33 3.03 -17.29
C CYS A 205 -1.31 2.46 -15.86
N LEU A 206 -2.07 3.05 -14.92
CA LEU A 206 -2.16 2.56 -13.54
C LEU A 206 -2.69 1.12 -13.45
N LEU A 207 -3.63 0.72 -14.30
CA LEU A 207 -4.12 -0.66 -14.37
C LEU A 207 -3.10 -1.64 -14.96
N TYR A 208 -2.30 -1.18 -15.94
CA TYR A 208 -1.34 -2.03 -16.66
C TYR A 208 0.05 -2.10 -16.02
N THR A 209 0.38 -1.22 -15.05
CA THR A 209 1.65 -1.26 -14.32
C THR A 209 1.69 -2.31 -13.21
N SER A 210 0.63 -3.08 -13.02
CA SER A 210 0.74 -4.34 -12.27
C SER A 210 1.80 -5.22 -12.94
N PRO A 211 2.75 -5.79 -12.17
CA PRO A 211 3.87 -6.52 -12.74
C PRO A 211 3.36 -7.63 -13.67
N SER A 212 3.52 -7.42 -14.97
CA SER A 212 3.36 -8.49 -15.95
C SER A 212 4.59 -9.38 -15.82
N PRO A 213 4.45 -10.65 -15.49
CA PRO A 213 5.57 -11.56 -15.57
C PRO A 213 5.90 -11.67 -17.05
N ARG A 214 7.04 -11.15 -17.43
CA ARG A 214 7.68 -11.59 -18.68
C ARG A 214 8.38 -12.89 -18.38
N ASP A 215 8.21 -13.80 -19.32
CA ASP A 215 8.77 -15.14 -19.41
C ASP A 215 10.17 -15.30 -18.85
#